data_8631cda3083983d64aa7b662d0a9a242
#
_entry.id   8631cda3083983d64aa7b662d0a9a242
#
_cell.length_a   1.000
_cell.length_b   1.000
_cell.length_c   1.000
_cell.angle_alpha   90.00
_cell.angle_beta   90.00
_cell.angle_gamma   90.00
#
_symmetry.space_group_name_H-M   'P 1'
#
loop_
_entity.id
_entity.type
_entity.pdbx_description
1 polymer ?
#
loop_
_entity_poly.entity_id
_entity_poly.type
_entity_poly.pdbx_seq_one_letter_code
_entity_poly.pdbx_strand_id
1 'polypeptide(L)'
;MITAGVFFAAFVLVTLLVSVGAFGRTNLKLTHYMQGRGSFGQDLGLGIFAYLGSIELTLVIAALLGLALFRGLRLLAVLPVAAILFASGLELLGKLVVPSVAPAKALQRYPDILPSLGHQVGKYSFPSGHVLRATIAYGLVLYLSERWELFGRDSSRLSPVLVLVVFFVGYAVVYLGWHWFSDAVGGFLLGLTLLFGLIAYLERKRLVNPGHAAPID
;
A
#
# COMPACT_ATOMS: atom_id res chain seq x y z
N MET A 1 3.43 -7.91 -17.64
CA MET A 1 3.59 -9.20 -16.93
C MET A 1 5.00 -9.41 -16.38
N ILE A 2 6.06 -9.14 -17.13
CA ILE A 2 7.46 -9.27 -16.65
C ILE A 2 7.69 -8.45 -15.38
N THR A 3 7.24 -7.18 -15.36
CA THR A 3 7.40 -6.27 -14.21
C THR A 3 6.77 -6.83 -12.93
N ALA A 4 5.53 -7.33 -13.00
CA ALA A 4 4.86 -7.97 -11.85
C ALA A 4 5.62 -9.22 -11.37
N GLY A 5 6.16 -10.01 -12.31
CA GLY A 5 6.96 -11.20 -11.98
C GLY A 5 8.26 -10.86 -11.24
N VAL A 6 8.94 -9.78 -11.62
CA VAL A 6 10.16 -9.30 -10.94
C VAL A 6 9.84 -8.89 -9.50
N PHE A 7 8.78 -8.10 -9.28
CA PHE A 7 8.38 -7.70 -7.93
C PHE A 7 7.91 -8.89 -7.08
N PHE A 8 7.22 -9.85 -7.68
CA PHE A 8 6.85 -11.07 -6.99
C PHE A 8 8.06 -11.89 -6.55
N ALA A 9 9.06 -12.08 -7.43
CA ALA A 9 10.30 -12.77 -7.08
C ALA A 9 11.05 -12.05 -5.95
N ALA A 10 11.12 -10.71 -5.99
CA ALA A 10 11.70 -9.91 -4.92
C ALA A 10 10.90 -10.04 -3.60
N PHE A 11 9.57 -10.04 -3.66
CA PHE A 11 8.71 -10.28 -2.50
C PHE A 11 8.98 -11.65 -1.86
N VAL A 12 9.05 -12.71 -2.68
CA VAL A 12 9.35 -14.07 -2.19
C VAL A 12 10.72 -14.11 -1.53
N LEU A 13 11.75 -13.51 -2.14
CA LEU A 13 13.09 -13.42 -1.56
C LEU A 13 13.06 -12.73 -0.19
N VAL A 14 12.42 -11.55 -0.09
CA VAL A 14 12.30 -10.82 1.18
C VAL A 14 11.53 -11.66 2.20
N THR A 15 10.46 -12.34 1.81
CA THR A 15 9.68 -13.22 2.70
C THR A 15 10.56 -14.33 3.27
N LEU A 16 11.37 -14.99 2.45
CA LEU A 16 12.30 -16.03 2.90
C LEU A 16 13.34 -15.47 3.88
N LEU A 17 13.95 -14.31 3.57
CA LEU A 17 14.92 -13.66 4.45
C LEU A 17 14.29 -13.22 5.79
N VAL A 18 13.04 -12.75 5.78
CA VAL A 18 12.29 -12.42 7.00
C VAL A 18 12.03 -13.69 7.82
N SER A 19 11.62 -14.77 7.17
CA SER A 19 11.29 -16.04 7.84
C SER A 19 12.50 -16.66 8.58
N VAL A 20 13.72 -16.43 8.08
CA VAL A 20 14.95 -16.88 8.73
C VAL A 20 15.56 -15.84 9.68
N GLY A 21 14.85 -14.70 9.91
CA GLY A 21 15.29 -13.66 10.85
C GLY A 21 16.45 -12.78 10.37
N ALA A 22 16.79 -12.80 9.08
CA ALA A 22 17.93 -12.07 8.52
C ALA A 22 17.90 -10.55 8.79
N PHE A 23 16.71 -9.96 8.94
CA PHE A 23 16.52 -8.54 9.14
C PHE A 23 16.50 -8.08 10.62
N GLY A 24 16.56 -8.98 11.60
CA GLY A 24 16.33 -8.63 13.01
C GLY A 24 17.17 -7.47 13.53
N ARG A 25 18.50 -7.49 13.31
CA ARG A 25 19.41 -6.41 13.72
C ARG A 25 19.18 -5.12 12.94
N THR A 26 18.93 -5.21 11.63
CA THR A 26 18.70 -4.06 10.74
C THR A 26 17.39 -3.36 11.10
N ASN A 27 16.32 -4.11 11.30
CA ASN A 27 15.02 -3.62 11.70
C ASN A 27 15.12 -2.79 12.99
N LEU A 28 15.73 -3.35 14.02
CA LEU A 28 15.88 -2.70 15.33
C LEU A 28 16.74 -1.42 15.25
N LYS A 29 17.91 -1.50 14.59
CA LYS A 29 18.80 -0.36 14.42
C LYS A 29 18.13 0.78 13.67
N LEU A 30 17.39 0.46 12.59
CA LEU A 30 16.73 1.46 11.77
C LEU A 30 15.59 2.13 12.54
N THR A 31 14.76 1.36 13.26
CA THR A 31 13.68 1.91 14.08
C THR A 31 14.25 2.86 15.16
N HIS A 32 15.28 2.45 15.89
CA HIS A 32 15.93 3.32 16.89
C HIS A 32 16.55 4.59 16.27
N TYR A 33 17.20 4.46 15.11
CA TYR A 33 17.77 5.61 14.40
C TYR A 33 16.67 6.62 14.01
N MET A 34 15.56 6.13 13.44
CA MET A 34 14.44 6.97 13.03
C MET A 34 13.76 7.65 14.23
N GLN A 35 13.64 6.96 15.35
CA GLN A 35 13.00 7.45 16.57
C GLN A 35 13.91 8.35 17.45
N GLY A 36 15.21 8.32 17.25
CA GLY A 36 16.20 8.95 18.15
C GLY A 36 16.08 10.47 18.28
N ARG A 37 15.40 11.14 17.36
CA ARG A 37 15.12 12.59 17.38
C ARG A 37 13.62 12.88 17.28
N GLY A 38 12.77 11.94 17.68
CA GLY A 38 11.33 12.05 17.58
C GLY A 38 10.75 13.15 18.48
N SER A 39 9.80 13.92 17.95
CA SER A 39 9.04 14.93 18.65
C SER A 39 7.54 14.68 18.48
N PHE A 40 6.72 15.25 19.38
CA PHE A 40 5.26 15.15 19.28
C PHE A 40 4.71 15.61 17.93
N GLY A 41 5.24 16.71 17.38
CA GLY A 41 4.83 17.21 16.06
C GLY A 41 5.16 16.23 14.93
N GLN A 42 6.29 15.54 15.00
CA GLN A 42 6.63 14.48 14.06
C GLN A 42 5.72 13.25 14.21
N ASP A 43 5.42 12.86 15.46
CA ASP A 43 4.52 11.74 15.74
C ASP A 43 3.14 12.00 15.14
N LEU A 44 2.60 13.22 15.34
CA LEU A 44 1.31 13.62 14.77
C LEU A 44 1.35 13.65 13.23
N GLY A 45 2.35 14.30 12.65
CA GLY A 45 2.50 14.40 11.19
C GLY A 45 2.64 13.03 10.54
N LEU A 46 3.49 12.15 11.10
CA LEU A 46 3.67 10.80 10.59
C LEU A 46 2.45 9.90 10.88
N GLY A 47 1.72 10.14 11.97
CA GLY A 47 0.42 9.50 12.22
C GLY A 47 -0.58 9.74 11.08
N ILE A 48 -0.64 10.99 10.56
CA ILE A 48 -1.47 11.31 9.39
C ILE A 48 -1.02 10.51 8.16
N PHE A 49 0.29 10.44 7.88
CA PHE A 49 0.79 9.62 6.76
C PHE A 49 0.48 8.14 6.95
N ALA A 50 0.64 7.59 8.15
CA ALA A 50 0.26 6.21 8.41
C ALA A 50 -1.23 5.97 8.14
N TYR A 51 -2.11 6.92 8.53
CA TYR A 51 -3.54 6.84 8.26
C TYR A 51 -3.87 6.84 6.76
N LEU A 52 -3.06 7.50 5.91
CA LEU A 52 -3.24 7.43 4.45
C LEU A 52 -3.11 6.00 3.90
N GLY A 53 -2.45 5.08 4.62
CA GLY A 53 -2.38 3.65 4.29
C GLY A 53 -3.41 2.77 5.02
N SER A 54 -4.29 3.35 5.83
CA SER A 54 -5.31 2.60 6.57
C SER A 54 -6.30 1.90 5.63
N ILE A 55 -6.94 0.85 6.14
CA ILE A 55 -7.93 0.11 5.35
C ILE A 55 -9.15 0.99 5.04
N GLU A 56 -9.54 1.83 5.99
CA GLU A 56 -10.70 2.72 5.87
C GLU A 56 -10.49 3.72 4.73
N LEU A 57 -9.38 4.45 4.75
CA LEU A 57 -9.13 5.48 3.76
C LEU A 57 -8.85 4.88 2.38
N THR A 58 -8.09 3.79 2.31
CA THR A 58 -7.80 3.13 1.02
C THR A 58 -9.05 2.49 0.40
N LEU A 59 -10.02 2.02 1.21
CA LEU A 59 -11.32 1.59 0.72
C LEU A 59 -12.17 2.77 0.22
N VAL A 60 -12.15 3.91 0.90
CA VAL A 60 -12.82 5.13 0.42
C VAL A 60 -12.24 5.55 -0.94
N ILE A 61 -10.92 5.61 -1.07
CA ILE A 61 -10.25 5.93 -2.35
C ILE A 61 -10.66 4.91 -3.43
N ALA A 62 -10.62 3.62 -3.12
CA ALA A 62 -11.01 2.56 -4.04
C ALA A 62 -12.49 2.66 -4.47
N ALA A 63 -13.39 3.01 -3.55
CA ALA A 63 -14.80 3.22 -3.84
C ALA A 63 -15.02 4.45 -4.76
N LEU A 64 -14.31 5.55 -4.51
CA LEU A 64 -14.36 6.73 -5.37
C LEU A 64 -13.83 6.44 -6.78
N LEU A 65 -12.73 5.69 -6.90
CA LEU A 65 -12.23 5.21 -8.19
C LEU A 65 -13.26 4.28 -8.88
N GLY A 66 -13.88 3.37 -8.13
CA GLY A 66 -14.97 2.53 -8.64
C GLY A 66 -16.14 3.36 -9.15
N LEU A 67 -16.55 4.38 -8.41
CA LEU A 67 -17.63 5.29 -8.83
C LEU A 67 -17.27 6.08 -10.10
N ALA A 68 -16.02 6.52 -10.23
CA ALA A 68 -15.54 7.18 -11.44
C ALA A 68 -15.57 6.22 -12.65
N LEU A 69 -15.17 4.96 -12.46
CA LEU A 69 -15.22 3.93 -13.49
C LEU A 69 -16.65 3.51 -13.85
N PHE A 70 -17.60 3.60 -12.92
CA PHE A 70 -18.96 3.11 -13.11
C PHE A 70 -19.69 3.79 -14.27
N ARG A 71 -19.41 5.07 -14.52
CA ARG A 71 -20.05 5.84 -15.62
C ARG A 71 -19.71 5.34 -17.02
N GLY A 72 -18.50 4.76 -17.19
CA GLY A 72 -18.05 4.26 -18.50
C GLY A 72 -17.87 2.75 -18.56
N LEU A 73 -17.51 2.11 -17.43
CA LEU A 73 -17.08 0.72 -17.37
C LEU A 73 -17.67 0.01 -16.14
N ARG A 74 -19.00 -0.16 -16.11
CA ARG A 74 -19.75 -0.71 -14.95
C ARG A 74 -19.15 -1.96 -14.33
N LEU A 75 -18.69 -2.93 -15.16
CA LEU A 75 -18.11 -4.18 -14.67
C LEU A 75 -16.73 -3.99 -14.01
N LEU A 76 -16.02 -2.92 -14.37
CA LEU A 76 -14.70 -2.63 -13.80
C LEU A 76 -14.78 -1.78 -12.51
N ALA A 77 -15.93 -1.22 -12.21
CA ALA A 77 -16.15 -0.37 -11.04
C ALA A 77 -15.84 -1.08 -9.71
N VAL A 78 -15.99 -2.40 -9.66
CA VAL A 78 -15.71 -3.19 -8.45
C VAL A 78 -14.23 -3.51 -8.27
N LEU A 79 -13.39 -3.40 -9.30
CA LEU A 79 -12.00 -3.86 -9.27
C LEU A 79 -11.13 -3.12 -8.24
N PRO A 80 -11.21 -1.78 -8.07
CA PRO A 80 -10.40 -1.11 -7.07
C PRO A 80 -10.69 -1.63 -5.66
N VAL A 81 -11.97 -1.76 -5.30
CA VAL A 81 -12.38 -2.27 -3.99
C VAL A 81 -11.98 -3.74 -3.83
N ALA A 82 -12.22 -4.57 -4.84
CA ALA A 82 -11.82 -5.98 -4.83
C ALA A 82 -10.29 -6.13 -4.68
N ALA A 83 -9.49 -5.27 -5.32
CA ALA A 83 -8.04 -5.28 -5.17
C ALA A 83 -7.58 -4.98 -3.74
N ILE A 84 -8.18 -3.99 -3.08
CA ILE A 84 -7.86 -3.66 -1.67
C ILE A 84 -8.27 -4.80 -0.73
N LEU A 85 -9.47 -5.37 -0.92
CA LEU A 85 -9.94 -6.49 -0.10
C LEU A 85 -9.08 -7.74 -0.30
N PHE A 86 -8.72 -8.06 -1.55
CA PHE A 86 -7.84 -9.17 -1.87
C PHE A 86 -6.44 -8.98 -1.26
N ALA A 87 -5.88 -7.77 -1.37
CA ALA A 87 -4.61 -7.43 -0.75
C ALA A 87 -4.65 -7.58 0.78
N SER A 88 -5.76 -7.15 1.42
CA SER A 88 -5.96 -7.31 2.86
C SER A 88 -6.07 -8.80 3.27
N GLY A 89 -6.67 -9.63 2.44
CA GLY A 89 -6.66 -11.09 2.63
C GLY A 89 -5.26 -11.69 2.55
N LEU A 90 -4.44 -11.26 1.59
CA LEU A 90 -3.04 -11.69 1.49
C LEU A 90 -2.18 -11.18 2.65
N GLU A 91 -2.42 -9.95 3.13
CA GLU A 91 -1.80 -9.43 4.35
C GLU A 91 -2.09 -10.36 5.54
N LEU A 92 -3.36 -10.70 5.74
CA LEU A 92 -3.78 -11.58 6.83
C LEU A 92 -3.12 -12.95 6.71
N LEU A 93 -3.11 -13.53 5.51
CA LEU A 93 -2.43 -14.79 5.25
C LEU A 93 -0.92 -14.71 5.58
N GLY A 94 -0.24 -13.64 5.16
CA GLY A 94 1.16 -13.40 5.50
C GLY A 94 1.39 -13.35 7.01
N LYS A 95 0.53 -12.66 7.75
CA LYS A 95 0.58 -12.59 9.23
C LYS A 95 0.28 -13.92 9.92
N LEU A 96 -0.36 -14.86 9.25
CA LEU A 96 -0.58 -16.21 9.80
C LEU A 96 0.61 -17.14 9.53
N VAL A 97 1.34 -16.94 8.43
CA VAL A 97 2.33 -17.90 7.94
C VAL A 97 3.77 -17.44 8.21
N VAL A 98 4.08 -16.15 8.10
CA VAL A 98 5.46 -15.63 8.21
C VAL A 98 5.76 -15.25 9.66
N PRO A 99 6.74 -15.90 10.32
CA PRO A 99 7.04 -15.73 11.75
C PRO A 99 7.83 -14.42 12.02
N SER A 100 7.31 -13.27 11.61
CA SER A 100 7.87 -11.95 11.89
C SER A 100 7.14 -11.32 13.07
N VAL A 101 7.69 -11.46 14.27
CA VAL A 101 7.08 -10.88 15.48
C VAL A 101 7.04 -9.35 15.37
N ALA A 102 5.89 -8.76 15.67
CA ALA A 102 5.69 -7.32 15.62
C ALA A 102 6.64 -6.55 16.55
N PRO A 103 6.94 -5.27 16.28
CA PRO A 103 7.70 -4.42 17.21
C PRO A 103 7.07 -4.40 18.60
N ALA A 104 7.93 -4.43 19.63
CA ALA A 104 7.48 -4.39 21.02
C ALA A 104 6.69 -3.09 21.30
N LYS A 105 5.68 -3.16 22.16
CA LYS A 105 4.88 -1.99 22.56
C LYS A 105 5.73 -0.81 23.05
N ALA A 106 6.88 -1.09 23.69
CA ALA A 106 7.83 -0.06 24.13
C ALA A 106 8.45 0.78 23.01
N LEU A 107 8.42 0.26 21.76
CA LEU A 107 8.87 0.99 20.57
C LEU A 107 7.74 1.75 19.89
N GLN A 108 6.50 1.54 20.30
CA GLN A 108 5.35 2.21 19.65
C GLN A 108 5.23 3.64 20.16
N ARG A 109 5.14 4.56 19.21
CA ARG A 109 4.95 6.00 19.45
C ARG A 109 3.50 6.35 19.12
N TYR A 110 2.78 6.85 20.12
CA TYR A 110 1.40 7.35 19.97
C TYR A 110 0.49 6.45 19.09
N PRO A 111 0.27 5.18 19.49
CA PRO A 111 -0.45 4.21 18.65
C PRO A 111 -1.89 4.60 18.36
N ASP A 112 -2.49 5.45 19.22
CA ASP A 112 -3.91 5.77 19.20
C ASP A 112 -4.22 7.18 18.68
N ILE A 113 -3.31 7.83 17.94
CA ILE A 113 -3.55 9.17 17.39
C ILE A 113 -4.76 9.21 16.46
N LEU A 114 -4.91 8.16 15.64
CA LEU A 114 -6.04 8.00 14.74
C LEU A 114 -6.51 6.54 14.81
N PRO A 115 -7.79 6.28 15.11
CA PRO A 115 -8.32 4.93 15.17
C PRO A 115 -8.30 4.29 13.78
N SER A 116 -7.76 3.08 13.70
CA SER A 116 -7.80 2.26 12.50
C SER A 116 -8.21 0.85 12.86
N LEU A 117 -9.22 0.30 12.16
CA LEU A 117 -9.77 -1.04 12.41
C LEU A 117 -8.74 -2.16 12.16
N GLY A 118 -7.73 -1.90 11.32
CA GLY A 118 -6.72 -2.89 10.93
C GLY A 118 -5.43 -2.85 11.74
N HIS A 119 -5.38 -2.17 12.88
CA HIS A 119 -4.13 -1.75 13.50
C HIS A 119 -3.23 -2.88 14.00
N GLN A 120 -3.76 -3.92 14.58
CA GLN A 120 -2.97 -5.08 15.03
C GLN A 120 -3.82 -6.36 15.03
N VAL A 121 -3.81 -7.08 13.92
CA VAL A 121 -4.39 -8.41 13.88
C VAL A 121 -3.27 -9.44 13.99
N GLY A 122 -3.14 -10.07 15.17
CA GLY A 122 -2.27 -11.21 15.38
C GLY A 122 -0.89 -10.89 15.96
N LYS A 123 -0.07 -11.94 16.11
CA LYS A 123 1.28 -11.93 16.70
C LYS A 123 2.33 -11.42 15.72
N TYR A 124 2.11 -11.59 14.43
CA TYR A 124 3.07 -11.32 13.36
C TYR A 124 2.71 -10.04 12.59
N SER A 125 3.72 -9.38 12.04
CA SER A 125 3.59 -8.05 11.41
C SER A 125 3.85 -8.05 9.91
N PHE A 126 4.42 -9.11 9.34
CA PHE A 126 4.76 -9.19 7.91
C PHE A 126 3.59 -9.75 7.07
N PRO A 127 3.32 -9.16 5.90
CA PRO A 127 3.81 -7.86 5.40
C PRO A 127 3.02 -6.68 6.00
N SER A 128 3.52 -5.43 5.81
CA SER A 128 2.78 -4.24 6.22
C SER A 128 1.56 -3.98 5.34
N GLY A 129 0.37 -4.06 5.93
CA GLY A 129 -0.88 -3.79 5.23
C GLY A 129 -1.07 -2.33 4.83
N HIS A 130 -0.59 -1.38 5.65
CA HIS A 130 -0.62 0.04 5.33
C HIS A 130 0.13 0.35 4.03
N VAL A 131 1.36 -0.15 3.92
CA VAL A 131 2.19 0.07 2.72
C VAL A 131 1.62 -0.67 1.51
N LEU A 132 1.14 -1.90 1.71
CA LEU A 132 0.52 -2.72 0.67
C LEU A 132 -0.70 -2.01 0.06
N ARG A 133 -1.64 -1.58 0.89
CA ARG A 133 -2.85 -0.90 0.44
C ARG A 133 -2.56 0.48 -0.16
N ALA A 134 -1.67 1.26 0.46
CA ALA A 134 -1.26 2.54 -0.09
C ALA A 134 -0.66 2.40 -1.49
N THR A 135 0.23 1.42 -1.70
CA THR A 135 0.84 1.16 -3.00
C THR A 135 -0.21 0.87 -4.07
N ILE A 136 -1.21 0.05 -3.76
CA ILE A 136 -2.28 -0.29 -4.71
C ILE A 136 -3.20 0.92 -4.92
N ALA A 137 -3.70 1.55 -3.86
CA ALA A 137 -4.68 2.63 -3.97
C ALA A 137 -4.10 3.84 -4.72
N TYR A 138 -2.94 4.34 -4.31
CA TYR A 138 -2.32 5.51 -4.95
C TYR A 138 -1.73 5.17 -6.32
N GLY A 139 -1.25 3.94 -6.52
CA GLY A 139 -0.85 3.45 -7.84
C GLY A 139 -2.01 3.37 -8.83
N LEU A 140 -3.20 2.94 -8.38
CA LEU A 140 -4.41 2.96 -9.21
C LEU A 140 -4.90 4.40 -9.50
N VAL A 141 -4.84 5.31 -8.51
CA VAL A 141 -5.12 6.73 -8.73
C VAL A 141 -4.23 7.26 -9.85
N LEU A 142 -2.92 7.01 -9.77
CA LEU A 142 -1.96 7.45 -10.78
C LEU A 142 -2.29 6.87 -12.15
N TYR A 143 -2.39 5.55 -12.25
CA TYR A 143 -2.67 4.85 -13.50
C TYR A 143 -3.97 5.34 -14.18
N LEU A 144 -5.06 5.43 -13.42
CA LEU A 144 -6.34 5.86 -13.96
C LEU A 144 -6.36 7.36 -14.28
N SER A 145 -5.64 8.18 -13.50
CA SER A 145 -5.51 9.62 -13.78
C SER A 145 -4.80 9.88 -15.09
N GLU A 146 -3.71 9.18 -15.37
CA GLU A 146 -2.98 9.29 -16.62
C GLU A 146 -3.80 8.73 -17.80
N ARG A 147 -4.48 7.60 -17.58
CA ARG A 147 -5.20 6.89 -18.63
C ARG A 147 -6.48 7.62 -19.07
N TRP A 148 -7.14 8.31 -18.16
CA TRP A 148 -8.44 8.97 -18.36
C TRP A 148 -8.35 10.49 -18.33
N GLU A 149 -7.15 11.04 -18.22
CA GLU A 149 -6.93 12.48 -18.09
C GLU A 149 -7.81 13.12 -17.00
N LEU A 150 -8.11 12.36 -15.91
CA LEU A 150 -9.06 12.77 -14.85
C LEU A 150 -8.71 14.13 -14.23
N PHE A 151 -7.44 14.51 -14.26
CA PHE A 151 -6.92 15.79 -13.77
C PHE A 151 -6.34 16.64 -14.91
N GLY A 152 -6.77 16.39 -16.16
CA GLY A 152 -6.28 17.09 -17.32
C GLY A 152 -4.81 16.81 -17.66
N ARG A 153 -4.17 17.72 -18.42
CA ARG A 153 -2.76 17.58 -18.86
C ARG A 153 -1.74 17.59 -17.71
N ASP A 154 -2.15 18.00 -16.51
CA ASP A 154 -1.27 18.07 -15.34
C ASP A 154 -1.22 16.78 -14.51
N SER A 155 -1.83 15.68 -14.99
CA SER A 155 -1.80 14.36 -14.29
C SER A 155 -0.38 13.87 -14.01
N SER A 156 0.59 14.20 -14.87
CA SER A 156 2.01 13.84 -14.65
C SER A 156 2.62 14.50 -13.39
N ARG A 157 2.11 15.65 -12.95
CA ARG A 157 2.55 16.32 -11.71
C ARG A 157 2.09 15.61 -10.44
N LEU A 158 1.06 14.76 -10.53
CA LEU A 158 0.60 13.95 -9.40
C LEU A 158 1.55 12.78 -9.10
N SER A 159 2.28 12.30 -10.11
CA SER A 159 3.17 11.15 -10.00
C SER A 159 4.16 11.26 -8.83
N PRO A 160 4.98 12.33 -8.73
CA PRO A 160 5.92 12.46 -7.61
C PRO A 160 5.22 12.61 -6.26
N VAL A 161 4.06 13.27 -6.22
CA VAL A 161 3.30 13.44 -4.96
C VAL A 161 2.79 12.10 -4.45
N LEU A 162 2.18 11.28 -5.30
CA LEU A 162 1.64 9.97 -4.91
C LEU A 162 2.75 8.97 -4.54
N VAL A 163 3.90 9.03 -5.23
CA VAL A 163 5.09 8.24 -4.86
C VAL A 163 5.60 8.65 -3.47
N LEU A 164 5.67 9.96 -3.20
CA LEU A 164 6.07 10.48 -1.87
C LEU A 164 5.07 10.06 -0.79
N VAL A 165 3.76 10.07 -1.07
CA VAL A 165 2.74 9.58 -0.11
C VAL A 165 3.03 8.13 0.27
N VAL A 166 3.25 7.23 -0.70
CA VAL A 166 3.56 5.81 -0.42
C VAL A 166 4.85 5.67 0.37
N PHE A 167 5.88 6.45 0.01
CA PHE A 167 7.15 6.48 0.74
C PHE A 167 6.93 6.90 2.21
N PHE A 168 6.20 8.00 2.43
CA PHE A 168 5.95 8.50 3.78
C PHE A 168 5.02 7.59 4.59
N VAL A 169 4.09 6.86 3.97
CA VAL A 169 3.34 5.78 4.64
C VAL A 169 4.30 4.72 5.17
N GLY A 170 5.23 4.24 4.32
CA GLY A 170 6.24 3.26 4.71
C GLY A 170 7.17 3.78 5.82
N TYR A 171 7.64 5.01 5.69
CA TYR A 171 8.46 5.68 6.71
C TYR A 171 7.71 5.80 8.04
N ALA A 172 6.45 6.25 7.99
CA ALA A 172 5.61 6.49 9.16
C ALA A 172 5.37 5.21 9.98
N VAL A 173 4.99 4.10 9.34
CA VAL A 173 4.70 2.85 10.07
C VAL A 173 5.94 2.25 10.73
N VAL A 174 7.15 2.49 10.18
CA VAL A 174 8.41 2.07 10.80
C VAL A 174 8.79 3.02 11.95
N TYR A 175 8.71 4.32 11.74
CA TYR A 175 8.99 5.35 12.76
C TYR A 175 8.05 5.22 13.96
N LEU A 176 6.76 5.00 13.72
CA LEU A 176 5.77 4.82 14.80
C LEU A 176 5.91 3.48 15.53
N GLY A 177 6.79 2.59 15.04
CA GLY A 177 7.01 1.27 15.64
C GLY A 177 5.83 0.32 15.47
N TRP A 178 5.02 0.52 14.42
CA TRP A 178 3.90 -0.36 14.09
C TRP A 178 4.35 -1.56 13.26
N HIS A 179 5.35 -1.34 12.41
CA HIS A 179 5.94 -2.33 11.53
C HIS A 179 7.47 -2.22 11.52
N TRP A 180 8.12 -3.32 11.19
CA TRP A 180 9.53 -3.32 10.86
C TRP A 180 9.76 -2.78 9.45
N PHE A 181 11.00 -2.32 9.18
CA PHE A 181 11.41 -1.92 7.83
C PHE A 181 11.20 -3.05 6.82
N SER A 182 11.56 -4.29 7.18
CA SER A 182 11.33 -5.46 6.31
C SER A 182 9.85 -5.70 5.99
N ASP A 183 8.94 -5.40 6.94
CA ASP A 183 7.50 -5.52 6.73
C ASP A 183 7.01 -4.47 5.72
N ALA A 184 7.52 -3.24 5.82
CA ALA A 184 7.22 -2.15 4.89
C ALA A 184 7.71 -2.49 3.46
N VAL A 185 8.94 -3.00 3.33
CA VAL A 185 9.49 -3.47 2.04
C VAL A 185 8.63 -4.61 1.48
N GLY A 186 8.26 -5.60 2.30
CA GLY A 186 7.39 -6.69 1.88
C GLY A 186 6.02 -6.19 1.40
N GLY A 187 5.39 -5.27 2.14
CA GLY A 187 4.13 -4.64 1.76
C GLY A 187 4.22 -3.90 0.43
N PHE A 188 5.30 -3.14 0.22
CA PHE A 188 5.55 -2.41 -1.02
C PHE A 188 5.72 -3.35 -2.22
N LEU A 189 6.56 -4.38 -2.10
CA LEU A 189 6.81 -5.35 -3.18
C LEU A 189 5.57 -6.14 -3.55
N LEU A 190 4.79 -6.59 -2.57
CA LEU A 190 3.51 -7.27 -2.82
C LEU A 190 2.50 -6.29 -3.44
N GLY A 191 2.47 -5.04 -2.99
CA GLY A 191 1.63 -3.99 -3.56
C GLY A 191 1.94 -3.73 -5.02
N LEU A 192 3.23 -3.58 -5.38
CA LEU A 192 3.65 -3.43 -6.77
C LEU A 192 3.33 -4.66 -7.63
N THR A 193 3.49 -5.87 -7.06
CA THR A 193 3.11 -7.11 -7.75
C THR A 193 1.65 -7.10 -8.15
N LEU A 194 0.76 -6.80 -7.21
CA LEU A 194 -0.68 -6.77 -7.45
C LEU A 194 -1.08 -5.61 -8.37
N LEU A 195 -0.53 -4.42 -8.17
CA LEU A 195 -0.79 -3.25 -8.99
C LEU A 195 -0.42 -3.51 -10.46
N PHE A 196 0.84 -3.92 -10.72
CA PHE A 196 1.28 -4.17 -12.10
C PHE A 196 0.61 -5.40 -12.73
N GLY A 197 0.23 -6.40 -11.91
CA GLY A 197 -0.59 -7.52 -12.36
C GLY A 197 -1.97 -7.06 -12.85
N LEU A 198 -2.63 -6.21 -12.06
CA LEU A 198 -3.93 -5.64 -12.40
C LEU A 198 -3.85 -4.71 -13.63
N ILE A 199 -2.87 -3.81 -13.68
CA ILE A 199 -2.64 -2.94 -14.83
C ILE A 199 -2.41 -3.78 -16.10
N ALA A 200 -1.55 -4.79 -16.04
CA ALA A 200 -1.29 -5.68 -17.18
C ALA A 200 -2.54 -6.43 -17.65
N TYR A 201 -3.41 -6.82 -16.72
CA TYR A 201 -4.70 -7.43 -17.04
C TYR A 201 -5.62 -6.45 -17.76
N LEU A 202 -5.76 -5.22 -17.22
CA LEU A 202 -6.62 -4.17 -17.79
C LEU A 202 -6.16 -3.79 -19.22
N GLU A 203 -4.85 -3.59 -19.41
CA GLU A 203 -4.27 -3.25 -20.71
C GLU A 203 -4.43 -4.39 -21.73
N ARG A 204 -4.15 -5.64 -21.33
CA ARG A 204 -4.30 -6.81 -22.21
C ARG A 204 -5.73 -6.98 -22.72
N LYS A 205 -6.70 -6.72 -21.86
CA LYS A 205 -8.12 -6.83 -22.21
C LYS A 205 -8.64 -5.58 -22.93
N ARG A 206 -7.82 -4.54 -23.09
CA ARG A 206 -8.22 -3.22 -23.60
C ARG A 206 -9.44 -2.63 -22.87
N LEU A 207 -9.59 -3.00 -21.59
CA LEU A 207 -10.78 -2.65 -20.80
C LEU A 207 -10.79 -1.17 -20.41
N VAL A 208 -9.63 -0.49 -20.45
CA VAL A 208 -9.48 0.92 -20.07
C VAL A 208 -9.03 1.75 -21.27
N ASN A 209 -9.74 1.64 -22.40
CA ASN A 209 -9.43 2.41 -23.60
C ASN A 209 -10.44 3.55 -23.77
N PRO A 210 -10.02 4.84 -23.74
CA PRO A 210 -10.94 5.99 -23.86
C PRO A 210 -11.78 5.96 -25.17
N GLY A 211 -11.30 5.28 -26.22
CA GLY A 211 -12.02 5.12 -27.47
C GLY A 211 -13.16 4.08 -27.46
N HIS A 212 -13.41 3.39 -26.36
CA HIS A 212 -14.50 2.42 -26.19
C HIS A 212 -15.62 2.91 -25.25
N ALA A 213 -15.48 4.11 -24.66
CA ALA A 213 -16.61 4.76 -24.06
C ALA A 213 -17.55 5.16 -25.18
N ALA A 214 -18.64 4.41 -25.36
CA ALA A 214 -19.70 4.77 -26.31
C ALA A 214 -20.13 6.21 -26.04
N PRO A 215 -20.42 7.02 -27.09
CA PRO A 215 -21.04 8.32 -26.90
C PRO A 215 -22.29 8.12 -26.04
N ILE A 216 -22.42 8.93 -25.03
CA ILE A 216 -23.62 8.99 -24.21
C ILE A 216 -24.61 9.78 -25.06
N ASP A 217 -25.50 9.07 -25.79
CA ASP A 217 -26.69 9.65 -26.39
C ASP A 217 -27.71 9.97 -25.31
#